data_3c5a6b2fdfc9ecb2240508ff2bdb181b
#
_entry.id   3c5a6b2fdfc9ecb2240508ff2bdb181b
#
_cell.length_a   1.000
_cell.length_b   1.000
_cell.length_c   1.000
_cell.angle_alpha   90.00
_cell.angle_beta   90.00
_cell.angle_gamma   90.00
#
_symmetry.space_group_name_H-M   'P 1'
#
loop_
_entity.id
_entity.type
_entity.pdbx_description
1 polymer ?
#
loop_
_entity_poly.entity_id
_entity_poly.type
_entity_poly.pdbx_seq_one_letter_code
_entity_poly.pdbx_strand_id
1 'polypeptide(L)'
;MLYPSESDEPIEVVETYLRMAEPLTVSHIKDWLMLPPSNYVEEITEVEFWEPVVTVEEWYGEEENAKTARFQALKTYLETTLTDRQVFRVGQTEIDVYLLGKPTEGPRVGLKTKVVET
;
A
#
# COMPACT_ATOMS: atom_id res chain seq x y z
N MET A 1 -0.72 1.18 13.67
CA MET A 1 0.41 0.63 12.90
C MET A 1 0.98 1.71 11.98
N LEU A 2 2.28 1.94 12.03
CA LEU A 2 2.94 3.01 11.27
C LEU A 2 3.86 2.41 10.21
N TYR A 3 3.76 2.92 8.98
CA TYR A 3 4.65 2.51 7.90
C TYR A 3 5.92 3.36 7.97
N PRO A 4 7.11 2.73 8.06
CA PRO A 4 8.36 3.48 8.22
C PRO A 4 8.68 4.35 7.01
N SER A 5 9.02 5.59 7.28
CA SER A 5 9.53 6.55 6.31
C SER A 5 10.22 7.63 7.13
N GLU A 6 10.54 8.77 6.54
CA GLU A 6 11.13 9.86 7.31
C GLU A 6 10.19 10.38 8.40
N SER A 7 8.87 10.20 8.25
CA SER A 7 7.89 10.69 9.21
C SER A 7 6.99 9.62 9.83
N ASP A 8 7.22 8.33 9.57
CA ASP A 8 6.44 7.21 10.13
C ASP A 8 4.94 7.46 10.15
N GLU A 9 4.32 7.42 8.98
CA GLU A 9 2.90 7.72 8.83
C GLU A 9 2.00 6.51 9.12
N PRO A 10 0.77 6.73 9.63
CA PRO A 10 -0.15 5.62 9.91
C PRO A 10 -0.66 4.93 8.64
N ILE A 11 -1.05 3.67 8.80
CA ILE A 11 -1.70 2.90 7.75
C ILE A 11 -3.21 2.99 7.96
N GLU A 12 -3.93 3.39 6.92
CA GLU A 12 -5.38 3.53 6.95
C GLU A 12 -6.04 2.53 6.00
N VAL A 13 -7.23 2.08 6.35
CA VAL A 13 -8.06 1.25 5.46
C VAL A 13 -8.76 2.18 4.47
N VAL A 14 -8.75 1.81 3.18
CA VAL A 14 -9.43 2.58 2.15
C VAL A 14 -10.40 1.70 1.37
N GLU A 15 -11.49 2.30 0.90
CA GLU A 15 -12.47 1.67 0.04
C GLU A 15 -12.54 2.48 -1.26
N THR A 16 -12.72 1.76 -2.39
CA THR A 16 -12.87 2.41 -3.69
C THR A 16 -14.22 2.06 -4.29
N TYR A 17 -14.56 2.71 -5.41
CA TYR A 17 -15.72 2.29 -6.20
C TYR A 17 -15.31 1.46 -7.42
N LEU A 18 -14.05 1.07 -7.52
CA LEU A 18 -13.49 0.40 -8.68
C LEU A 18 -13.85 -1.08 -8.68
N ARG A 19 -14.63 -1.51 -9.68
CA ARG A 19 -15.17 -2.88 -9.77
C ARG A 19 -14.74 -3.64 -11.02
N MET A 20 -13.90 -3.04 -11.89
CA MET A 20 -13.51 -3.69 -13.13
C MET A 20 -12.73 -4.99 -12.86
N ALA A 21 -12.89 -5.96 -13.76
CA ALA A 21 -12.19 -7.24 -13.65
C ALA A 21 -10.72 -7.12 -14.04
N GLU A 22 -10.39 -6.21 -14.94
CA GLU A 22 -9.03 -5.99 -15.43
C GLU A 22 -8.16 -5.35 -14.36
N PRO A 23 -6.84 -5.54 -14.42
CA PRO A 23 -5.92 -4.85 -13.51
C PRO A 23 -6.08 -3.33 -13.62
N LEU A 24 -5.91 -2.65 -12.49
CA LEU A 24 -5.95 -1.19 -12.47
C LEU A 24 -4.74 -0.61 -13.18
N THR A 25 -4.94 0.56 -13.76
CA THR A 25 -3.86 1.32 -14.38
C THR A 25 -3.66 2.62 -13.64
N VAL A 26 -2.56 3.31 -13.96
CA VAL A 26 -2.29 4.65 -13.43
C VAL A 26 -3.46 5.60 -13.73
N SER A 27 -4.07 5.49 -14.91
CA SER A 27 -5.24 6.32 -15.27
C SER A 27 -6.42 6.07 -14.35
N HIS A 28 -6.68 4.82 -13.99
CA HIS A 28 -7.77 4.48 -13.05
C HIS A 28 -7.57 5.14 -11.69
N ILE A 29 -6.32 5.18 -11.22
CA ILE A 29 -6.00 5.79 -9.93
C ILE A 29 -6.19 7.31 -10.00
N LYS A 30 -5.74 7.93 -11.07
CA LYS A 30 -5.95 9.38 -11.26
C LYS A 30 -7.43 9.74 -11.30
N ASP A 31 -8.23 8.94 -12.01
CA ASP A 31 -9.68 9.16 -12.08
C ASP A 31 -10.35 8.99 -10.73
N TRP A 32 -10.00 7.93 -10.00
CA TRP A 32 -10.58 7.66 -8.69
C TRP A 32 -10.28 8.77 -7.68
N LEU A 33 -9.04 9.27 -7.68
CA LEU A 33 -8.61 10.32 -6.76
C LEU A 33 -8.88 11.73 -7.30
N MET A 34 -9.46 11.83 -8.48
CA MET A 34 -9.74 13.11 -9.16
C MET A 34 -8.49 13.97 -9.32
N LEU A 35 -7.39 13.32 -9.73
CA LEU A 35 -6.11 13.99 -9.93
C LEU A 35 -5.98 14.51 -11.35
N PRO A 36 -5.31 15.66 -11.55
CA PRO A 36 -4.99 16.12 -12.90
C PRO A 36 -3.98 15.18 -13.57
N PRO A 37 -3.97 15.11 -14.92
CA PRO A 37 -3.04 14.23 -15.63
C PRO A 37 -1.56 14.49 -15.33
N SER A 38 -1.23 15.70 -14.87
CA SER A 38 0.15 16.08 -14.54
C SER A 38 0.65 15.51 -13.23
N ASN A 39 -0.25 15.00 -12.37
CA ASN A 39 0.18 14.37 -11.12
C ASN A 39 0.93 13.07 -11.38
N TYR A 40 2.02 12.88 -10.65
CA TYR A 40 2.84 11.70 -10.80
C TYR A 40 2.19 10.52 -10.07
N VAL A 41 1.93 9.44 -10.81
CA VAL A 41 1.41 8.19 -10.25
C VAL A 41 2.17 7.05 -10.91
N GLU A 42 2.67 6.11 -10.10
CA GLU A 42 3.33 4.93 -10.63
C GLU A 42 2.86 3.68 -9.92
N GLU A 43 2.86 2.58 -10.63
CA GLU A 43 2.61 1.26 -10.04
C GLU A 43 3.96 0.65 -9.64
N ILE A 44 4.03 0.12 -8.41
CA ILE A 44 5.20 -0.62 -7.94
C ILE A 44 4.78 -2.05 -7.61
N THR A 45 5.75 -2.93 -7.38
CA THR A 45 5.44 -4.30 -7.00
C THR A 45 5.02 -4.37 -5.53
N GLU A 46 4.22 -5.37 -5.20
CA GLU A 46 3.85 -5.63 -3.81
C GLU A 46 5.10 -5.96 -2.97
N VAL A 47 6.08 -6.61 -3.57
CA VAL A 47 7.35 -6.91 -2.90
C VAL A 47 8.04 -5.63 -2.46
N GLU A 48 8.11 -4.62 -3.32
CA GLU A 48 8.71 -3.33 -2.99
C GLU A 48 8.00 -2.64 -1.82
N PHE A 49 6.68 -2.84 -1.71
CA PHE A 49 5.91 -2.26 -0.62
C PHE A 49 6.18 -2.95 0.71
N TRP A 50 6.23 -4.29 0.71
CA TRP A 50 6.34 -5.07 1.96
C TRP A 50 7.77 -5.25 2.45
N GLU A 51 8.75 -5.33 1.55
CA GLU A 51 10.14 -5.65 1.91
C GLU A 51 10.68 -4.80 3.06
N PRO A 52 10.51 -3.47 3.08
CA PRO A 52 11.06 -2.67 4.18
C PRO A 52 10.46 -2.97 5.54
N VAL A 53 9.28 -3.58 5.61
CA VAL A 53 8.54 -3.77 6.87
C VAL A 53 8.43 -5.22 7.30
N VAL A 54 8.73 -6.19 6.44
CA VAL A 54 8.64 -7.62 6.79
C VAL A 54 10.00 -8.29 6.90
N THR A 55 11.08 -7.61 6.56
CA THR A 55 12.44 -8.14 6.65
C THR A 55 12.94 -8.06 8.09
N VAL A 56 13.49 -9.16 8.60
CA VAL A 56 14.07 -9.21 9.94
C VAL A 56 15.58 -9.01 9.82
N GLU A 57 16.12 -8.06 10.57
CA GLU A 57 17.54 -7.81 10.62
C GLU A 57 18.15 -8.38 11.91
N GLU A 58 19.42 -8.78 11.86
CA GLU A 58 20.10 -9.38 13.00
C GLU A 58 20.17 -8.46 14.22
N TRP A 59 20.22 -7.15 13.98
CA TRP A 59 20.34 -6.15 15.05
C TRP A 59 18.99 -5.74 15.67
N TYR A 60 17.87 -6.31 15.20
CA TYR A 60 16.55 -5.97 15.73
C TYR A 60 16.38 -6.48 17.16
N GLY A 61 15.88 -5.61 18.04
CA GLY A 61 15.46 -5.99 19.37
C GLY A 61 14.01 -6.45 19.38
N GLU A 62 13.44 -6.61 20.59
CA GLU A 62 12.06 -7.08 20.74
C GLU A 62 11.03 -6.14 20.09
N GLU A 63 11.24 -4.83 20.23
CA GLU A 63 10.31 -3.84 19.69
C GLU A 63 10.26 -3.87 18.17
N GLU A 64 11.42 -3.90 17.53
CA GLU A 64 11.51 -3.98 16.06
C GLU A 64 10.96 -5.29 15.53
N ASN A 65 11.25 -6.40 16.22
CA ASN A 65 10.71 -7.71 15.84
C ASN A 65 9.20 -7.76 15.99
N ALA A 66 8.65 -7.13 17.02
CA ALA A 66 7.20 -7.05 17.21
C ALA A 66 6.52 -6.26 16.09
N LYS A 67 7.12 -5.14 15.68
CA LYS A 67 6.61 -4.35 14.55
C LYS A 67 6.63 -5.17 13.26
N THR A 68 7.74 -5.84 12.98
CA THR A 68 7.89 -6.67 11.80
C THR A 68 6.85 -7.79 11.78
N ALA A 69 6.63 -8.44 12.92
CA ALA A 69 5.64 -9.50 13.03
C ALA A 69 4.22 -9.00 12.73
N ARG A 70 3.88 -7.78 13.15
CA ARG A 70 2.58 -7.19 12.86
C ARG A 70 2.41 -6.95 11.36
N PHE A 71 3.45 -6.46 10.68
CA PHE A 71 3.40 -6.27 9.23
C PHE A 71 3.32 -7.60 8.49
N GLN A 72 4.03 -8.62 8.96
CA GLN A 72 3.95 -9.96 8.39
C GLN A 72 2.53 -10.53 8.51
N ALA A 73 1.91 -10.35 9.68
CA ALA A 73 0.53 -10.79 9.91
C ALA A 73 -0.45 -10.04 9.00
N LEU A 74 -0.28 -8.72 8.85
CA LEU A 74 -1.10 -7.91 7.97
C LEU A 74 -0.97 -8.36 6.51
N LYS A 75 0.26 -8.59 6.06
CA LYS A 75 0.53 -9.08 4.71
C LYS A 75 -0.19 -10.41 4.46
N THR A 76 -0.06 -11.35 5.39
CA THR A 76 -0.72 -12.66 5.29
C THR A 76 -2.23 -12.51 5.24
N TYR A 77 -2.80 -11.65 6.08
CA TYR A 77 -4.24 -11.39 6.10
C TYR A 77 -4.72 -10.89 4.74
N LEU A 78 -4.00 -9.93 4.16
CA LEU A 78 -4.37 -9.39 2.85
C LEU A 78 -4.22 -10.43 1.74
N GLU A 79 -3.19 -11.26 1.81
CA GLU A 79 -2.99 -12.34 0.83
C GLU A 79 -4.13 -13.36 0.84
N THR A 80 -4.76 -13.58 1.99
CA THR A 80 -5.88 -14.51 2.11
C THR A 80 -7.23 -13.86 1.82
N THR A 81 -7.33 -12.55 1.97
CA THR A 81 -8.59 -11.80 1.88
C THR A 81 -8.79 -11.15 0.52
N LEU A 82 -7.71 -10.70 -0.11
CA LEU A 82 -7.76 -9.95 -1.37
C LEU A 82 -6.98 -10.67 -2.46
N THR A 83 -7.51 -10.65 -3.68
CA THR A 83 -6.82 -11.17 -4.88
C THR A 83 -6.40 -10.00 -5.77
N ASP A 84 -5.51 -10.27 -6.71
CA ASP A 84 -5.05 -9.27 -7.70
C ASP A 84 -4.63 -7.94 -7.05
N ARG A 85 -3.82 -8.04 -6.01
CA ARG A 85 -3.34 -6.86 -5.27
C ARG A 85 -2.35 -6.07 -6.13
N GLN A 86 -2.50 -4.75 -6.10
CA GLN A 86 -1.62 -3.82 -6.81
C GLN A 86 -1.26 -2.68 -5.88
N VAL A 87 -0.07 -2.11 -6.06
CA VAL A 87 0.42 -1.02 -5.24
C VAL A 87 0.73 0.17 -6.13
N PHE A 88 0.22 1.34 -5.76
CA PHE A 88 0.41 2.58 -6.51
C PHE A 88 0.97 3.65 -5.60
N ARG A 89 1.91 4.45 -6.13
CA ARG A 89 2.51 5.59 -5.44
C ARG A 89 2.05 6.86 -6.14
N VAL A 90 1.53 7.81 -5.36
CA VAL A 90 1.01 9.08 -5.86
C VAL A 90 1.83 10.21 -5.24
N GLY A 91 2.50 10.99 -6.07
CA GLY A 91 3.33 12.11 -5.63
C GLY A 91 4.81 11.84 -5.79
N GLN A 92 5.65 12.80 -5.42
CA GLN A 92 7.11 12.71 -5.60
C GLN A 92 7.90 12.90 -4.30
N THR A 93 7.46 13.77 -3.42
CA THR A 93 8.13 14.03 -2.14
C THR A 93 7.28 13.52 -0.98
N GLU A 94 6.05 14.01 -0.90
CA GLU A 94 5.04 13.42 -0.04
C GLU A 94 4.25 12.45 -0.89
N ILE A 95 4.39 11.16 -0.62
CA ILE A 95 3.87 10.11 -1.49
C ILE A 95 2.77 9.37 -0.75
N ASP A 96 1.58 9.37 -1.33
CA ASP A 96 0.51 8.50 -0.86
C ASP A 96 0.67 7.14 -1.53
N VAL A 97 0.73 6.08 -0.72
CA VAL A 97 0.90 4.72 -1.23
C VAL A 97 -0.40 3.96 -0.98
N TYR A 98 -0.92 3.35 -2.03
CA TYR A 98 -2.17 2.59 -1.98
C TYR A 98 -1.90 1.15 -2.36
N LEU A 99 -2.27 0.21 -1.48
CA LEU A 99 -2.31 -1.21 -1.83
C LEU A 99 -3.78 -1.57 -1.98
N LEU A 100 -4.19 -1.94 -3.18
CA LEU A 100 -5.58 -2.24 -3.50
C LEU A 100 -5.71 -3.65 -4.04
N GLY A 101 -6.76 -4.35 -3.63
CA GLY A 101 -7.03 -5.69 -4.11
C GLY A 101 -8.52 -5.97 -4.19
N LYS A 102 -8.86 -7.11 -4.80
CA LYS A 102 -10.25 -7.52 -4.99
C LYS A 102 -10.71 -8.36 -3.80
N PRO A 103 -11.74 -7.92 -3.05
CA PRO A 103 -12.37 -8.78 -2.07
C PRO A 103 -13.25 -9.83 -2.74
N THR A 104 -13.82 -10.74 -1.97
CA THR A 104 -14.74 -11.75 -2.48
C THR A 104 -15.94 -11.11 -3.19
N GLU A 105 -16.44 -10.03 -2.63
CA GLU A 105 -17.55 -9.27 -3.19
C GLU A 105 -17.30 -7.78 -3.03
N GLY A 106 -17.73 -7.01 -4.02
CA GLY A 106 -17.68 -5.56 -3.96
C GLY A 106 -16.50 -4.94 -4.68
N PRO A 107 -16.37 -3.62 -4.57
CA PRO A 107 -15.27 -2.90 -5.21
C PRO A 107 -13.94 -3.17 -4.51
N ARG A 108 -12.85 -2.80 -5.16
CA ARG A 108 -11.53 -2.95 -4.58
C ARG A 108 -11.39 -2.16 -3.29
N VAL A 109 -10.70 -2.77 -2.34
CA VAL A 109 -10.41 -2.17 -1.04
C VAL A 109 -8.94 -2.43 -0.71
N GLY A 110 -8.43 -1.76 0.30
CA GLY A 110 -7.06 -1.99 0.70
C GLY A 110 -6.56 -1.01 1.75
N LEU A 111 -5.30 -0.64 1.61
CA LEU A 111 -4.60 0.18 2.57
C LEU A 111 -4.05 1.44 1.92
N LYS A 112 -3.95 2.49 2.70
CA LYS A 112 -3.28 3.72 2.32
C LYS A 112 -2.29 4.10 3.42
N THR A 113 -1.11 4.53 3.01
CA THR A 113 -0.15 5.16 3.93
C THR A 113 0.56 6.28 3.20
N LYS A 114 1.30 7.08 3.94
CA LYS A 114 2.10 8.16 3.37
C LYS A 114 3.58 7.84 3.58
N VAL A 115 4.38 8.09 2.56
CA VAL A 115 5.84 7.97 2.62
C VAL A 115 6.41 9.34 2.26
N VAL A 116 7.33 9.83 3.10
CA VAL A 116 8.02 11.09 2.83
C VAL A 116 9.43 10.78 2.38
N GLU A 117 9.78 11.21 1.20
CA GLU A 117 11.10 11.02 0.61
C GLU A 117 11.70 12.38 0.26
N THR A 118 12.95 12.60 0.59
CA THR A 118 13.65 13.83 0.27
C THR A 118 14.81 13.58 -0.69
#